data_2e76e4bcee5718fd818c63eb0cf8bdbf
#
_entry.id   2e76e4bcee5718fd818c63eb0cf8bdbf
#
_cell.length_a   1.000
_cell.length_b   1.000
_cell.length_c   1.000
_cell.angle_alpha   90.00
_cell.angle_beta   90.00
_cell.angle_gamma   90.00
#
_symmetry.space_group_name_H-M   'P 1'
#
loop_
_entity.id
_entity.type
_entity.pdbx_description
1 polymer ?
#
loop_
_entity_poly.entity_id
_entity_poly.type
_entity_poly.pdbx_seq_one_letter_code
_entity_poly.pdbx_strand_id
1 'polypeptide(L)'
;MHDQHQEFFDRLAAEWDLAFTAEDFERLSHIVAKCEVKPGWDILDLGCGTGILFDMLRRRVGDKGSLVGVDFSIEMAEKAHRNFPFDNVSVVDADASMLPFKDSCFDLAVAFSAFPHFTDQQRALHEAHRVLKPGAPIYVIHLQSSKELADIHHRVGGVVGHDTLPPTERMLKMFEVSQFVEVTIEDHPGLYLASAINSK
;
A
#
# COMPACT_ATOMS: atom_id res chain seq x y z
N MET A 1 -5.24 -10.14 17.70
CA MET A 1 -5.57 -8.95 16.87
C MET A 1 -5.38 -9.21 15.39
N HIS A 2 -4.28 -9.86 14.97
CA HIS A 2 -4.05 -10.22 13.54
C HIS A 2 -5.22 -11.02 12.96
N ASP A 3 -5.66 -12.08 13.61
CA ASP A 3 -6.77 -12.92 13.16
C ASP A 3 -8.09 -12.15 12.92
N GLN A 4 -8.41 -11.17 13.78
CA GLN A 4 -9.67 -10.42 13.65
C GLN A 4 -9.65 -9.44 12.48
N HIS A 5 -8.50 -8.79 12.18
CA HIS A 5 -8.35 -7.96 11.00
C HIS A 5 -8.42 -8.82 9.74
N GLN A 6 -7.73 -9.94 9.72
CA GLN A 6 -7.77 -10.88 8.61
C GLN A 6 -9.21 -11.33 8.31
N GLU A 7 -9.94 -11.83 9.32
CA GLU A 7 -11.34 -12.21 9.18
C GLU A 7 -12.26 -11.08 8.69
N PHE A 8 -11.96 -9.82 9.11
CA PHE A 8 -12.71 -8.66 8.66
C PHE A 8 -12.52 -8.41 7.16
N PHE A 9 -11.28 -8.39 6.69
CA PHE A 9 -10.98 -8.18 5.27
C PHE A 9 -11.35 -9.38 4.40
N ASP A 10 -11.20 -10.61 4.88
CA ASP A 10 -11.66 -11.82 4.17
C ASP A 10 -13.16 -11.72 3.85
N ARG A 11 -13.99 -11.27 4.81
CA ARG A 11 -15.44 -11.09 4.58
C ARG A 11 -15.76 -10.00 3.57
N LEU A 12 -14.94 -8.94 3.49
CA LEU A 12 -15.15 -7.82 2.57
C LEU A 12 -14.62 -8.07 1.17
N ALA A 13 -13.74 -9.04 0.97
CA ALA A 13 -13.03 -9.25 -0.29
C ALA A 13 -13.99 -9.36 -1.51
N ALA A 14 -15.12 -10.04 -1.37
CA ALA A 14 -16.07 -10.21 -2.48
C ALA A 14 -16.61 -8.89 -3.02
N GLU A 15 -16.89 -7.92 -2.13
CA GLU A 15 -17.55 -6.65 -2.43
C GLU A 15 -16.60 -5.45 -2.38
N TRP A 16 -15.32 -5.65 -2.05
CA TRP A 16 -14.34 -4.59 -1.83
C TRP A 16 -14.27 -3.58 -2.97
N ASP A 17 -14.27 -4.07 -4.21
CA ASP A 17 -14.14 -3.22 -5.40
C ASP A 17 -15.35 -2.29 -5.58
N LEU A 18 -16.53 -2.66 -5.04
CA LEU A 18 -17.76 -1.86 -5.12
C LEU A 18 -17.67 -0.58 -4.26
N ALA A 19 -16.72 -0.51 -3.34
CA ALA A 19 -16.46 0.68 -2.54
C ALA A 19 -15.82 1.82 -3.34
N PHE A 20 -15.27 1.53 -4.53
CA PHE A 20 -14.58 2.50 -5.38
C PHE A 20 -15.47 2.92 -6.56
N THR A 21 -15.64 4.22 -6.72
CA THR A 21 -16.38 4.81 -7.84
C THR A 21 -15.46 5.06 -9.05
N ALA A 22 -16.04 5.36 -10.22
CA ALA A 22 -15.26 5.77 -11.40
C ALA A 22 -14.44 7.04 -11.13
N GLU A 23 -14.97 7.97 -10.31
CA GLU A 23 -14.25 9.18 -9.90
C GLU A 23 -13.04 8.84 -9.02
N ASP A 24 -13.17 7.85 -8.12
CA ASP A 24 -12.05 7.40 -7.29
C ASP A 24 -10.92 6.80 -8.15
N PHE A 25 -11.26 6.01 -9.16
CA PHE A 25 -10.28 5.47 -10.11
C PHE A 25 -9.60 6.58 -10.93
N GLU A 26 -10.32 7.61 -11.36
CA GLU A 26 -9.75 8.77 -12.06
C GLU A 26 -8.79 9.52 -11.14
N ARG A 27 -9.19 9.85 -9.91
CA ARG A 27 -8.34 10.50 -8.90
C ARG A 27 -7.10 9.68 -8.60
N LEU A 28 -7.27 8.37 -8.38
CA LEU A 28 -6.16 7.46 -8.12
C LEU A 28 -5.17 7.41 -9.29
N SER A 29 -5.67 7.38 -10.52
CA SER A 29 -4.83 7.43 -11.73
C SER A 29 -3.98 8.69 -11.80
N HIS A 30 -4.53 9.86 -11.41
CA HIS A 30 -3.78 11.12 -11.33
C HIS A 30 -2.72 11.09 -10.22
N ILE A 31 -3.00 10.49 -9.07
CA ILE A 31 -2.03 10.35 -7.97
C ILE A 31 -0.90 9.42 -8.39
N VAL A 32 -1.24 8.23 -8.94
CA VAL A 32 -0.24 7.26 -9.42
C VAL A 32 0.60 7.83 -10.58
N ALA A 33 0.06 8.78 -11.35
CA ALA A 33 0.85 9.47 -12.38
C ALA A 33 1.95 10.38 -11.80
N LYS A 34 1.81 10.85 -10.56
CA LYS A 34 2.85 11.60 -9.84
C LYS A 34 3.91 10.68 -9.22
N CYS A 35 3.61 9.40 -9.02
CA CYS A 35 4.57 8.42 -8.56
C CYS A 35 5.54 8.11 -9.72
N GLU A 36 6.85 8.14 -9.44
CA GLU A 36 7.89 7.92 -10.44
C GLU A 36 8.00 6.43 -10.86
N VAL A 37 6.94 5.86 -11.43
CA VAL A 37 6.97 4.49 -11.95
C VAL A 37 7.64 4.47 -13.32
N LYS A 38 8.71 3.67 -13.48
CA LYS A 38 9.47 3.57 -14.74
C LYS A 38 9.29 2.19 -15.39
N PRO A 39 9.34 2.12 -16.73
CA PRO A 39 9.33 0.84 -17.44
C PRO A 39 10.46 -0.09 -16.98
N GLY A 40 10.14 -1.36 -16.79
CA GLY A 40 11.08 -2.38 -16.35
C GLY A 40 11.33 -2.44 -14.84
N TRP A 41 10.63 -1.62 -14.04
CA TRP A 41 10.76 -1.66 -12.59
C TRP A 41 10.03 -2.85 -11.96
N ASP A 42 10.59 -3.34 -10.86
CA ASP A 42 9.97 -4.31 -9.96
C ASP A 42 9.28 -3.56 -8.81
N ILE A 43 7.96 -3.64 -8.75
CA ILE A 43 7.12 -2.88 -7.80
C ILE A 43 6.56 -3.81 -6.75
N LEU A 44 6.54 -3.34 -5.49
CA LEU A 44 5.88 -3.96 -4.35
C LEU A 44 4.64 -3.16 -3.96
N ASP A 45 3.47 -3.81 -3.94
CA ASP A 45 2.20 -3.25 -3.44
C ASP A 45 1.90 -3.88 -2.07
N LEU A 46 2.00 -3.07 -1.00
CA LEU A 46 1.85 -3.47 0.40
C LEU A 46 0.38 -3.32 0.84
N GLY A 47 -0.27 -4.42 1.16
CA GLY A 47 -1.72 -4.46 1.39
C GLY A 47 -2.46 -4.25 0.08
N CYS A 48 -2.16 -5.07 -0.92
CA CYS A 48 -2.67 -4.89 -2.28
C CYS A 48 -4.18 -5.10 -2.41
N GLY A 49 -4.83 -5.67 -1.39
CA GLY A 49 -6.24 -6.01 -1.42
C GLY A 49 -6.58 -6.87 -2.64
N THR A 50 -7.60 -6.49 -3.36
CA THR A 50 -8.06 -7.15 -4.58
C THR A 50 -7.28 -6.77 -5.84
N GLY A 51 -6.19 -6.00 -5.70
CA GLY A 51 -5.35 -5.55 -6.81
C GLY A 51 -5.80 -4.23 -7.44
N ILE A 52 -6.38 -3.32 -6.69
CA ILE A 52 -6.92 -2.02 -7.20
C ILE A 52 -5.86 -1.23 -8.00
N LEU A 53 -4.59 -1.25 -7.58
CA LEU A 53 -3.50 -0.56 -8.29
C LEU A 53 -2.93 -1.33 -9.47
N PHE A 54 -3.19 -2.62 -9.59
CA PHE A 54 -2.42 -3.51 -10.46
C PHE A 54 -2.47 -3.12 -11.94
N ASP A 55 -3.65 -2.78 -12.47
CA ASP A 55 -3.75 -2.39 -13.88
C ASP A 55 -2.97 -1.09 -14.17
N MET A 56 -3.04 -0.12 -13.25
CA MET A 56 -2.36 1.16 -13.39
C MET A 56 -0.83 1.01 -13.34
N LEU A 57 -0.33 0.21 -12.40
CA LEU A 57 1.10 -0.01 -12.21
C LEU A 57 1.67 -0.90 -13.32
N ARG A 58 0.98 -2.01 -13.66
CA ARG A 58 1.39 -2.94 -14.71
C ARG A 58 1.57 -2.26 -16.06
N ARG A 59 0.63 -1.39 -16.44
CA ARG A 59 0.74 -0.62 -17.70
C ARG A 59 1.96 0.29 -17.74
N ARG A 60 2.42 0.79 -16.58
CA ARG A 60 3.59 1.68 -16.49
C ARG A 60 4.91 0.91 -16.52
N VAL A 61 5.00 -0.21 -15.81
CA VAL A 61 6.23 -1.02 -15.81
C VAL A 61 6.41 -1.79 -17.12
N GLY A 62 5.30 -2.08 -17.82
CA GLY A 62 5.31 -2.85 -19.07
C GLY A 62 5.75 -4.29 -18.87
N ASP A 63 5.97 -5.00 -19.98
CA ASP A 63 6.24 -6.45 -19.96
C ASP A 63 7.62 -6.82 -19.38
N LYS A 64 8.52 -5.86 -19.23
CA LYS A 64 9.87 -6.07 -18.67
C LYS A 64 9.97 -5.85 -17.17
N GLY A 65 8.97 -5.18 -16.59
CA GLY A 65 8.86 -4.98 -15.15
C GLY A 65 7.96 -6.01 -14.51
N SER A 66 8.00 -6.08 -13.20
CA SER A 66 7.14 -6.98 -12.41
C SER A 66 6.35 -6.21 -11.35
N LEU A 67 5.25 -6.81 -10.92
CA LEU A 67 4.41 -6.32 -9.84
C LEU A 67 4.18 -7.45 -8.85
N VAL A 68 4.53 -7.22 -7.61
CA VAL A 68 4.28 -8.15 -6.50
C VAL A 68 3.33 -7.48 -5.52
N GLY A 69 2.14 -8.05 -5.36
CA GLY A 69 1.21 -7.67 -4.30
C GLY A 69 1.42 -8.52 -3.05
N VAL A 70 1.32 -7.90 -1.89
CA VAL A 70 1.30 -8.59 -0.60
C VAL A 70 0.03 -8.21 0.13
N ASP A 71 -0.70 -9.20 0.60
CA ASP A 71 -1.84 -8.97 1.50
C ASP A 71 -1.88 -10.07 2.56
N PHE A 72 -2.31 -9.73 3.78
CA PHE A 72 -2.45 -10.70 4.86
C PHE A 72 -3.84 -11.35 4.88
N SER A 73 -4.81 -10.82 4.12
CA SER A 73 -6.11 -11.44 3.88
C SER A 73 -5.98 -12.41 2.72
N ILE A 74 -6.22 -13.68 2.99
CA ILE A 74 -6.14 -14.75 1.99
C ILE A 74 -7.16 -14.52 0.87
N GLU A 75 -8.39 -14.14 1.22
CA GLU A 75 -9.46 -13.90 0.26
C GLU A 75 -9.17 -12.69 -0.65
N MET A 76 -8.54 -11.62 -0.10
CA MET A 76 -8.07 -10.49 -0.89
C MET A 76 -6.99 -10.91 -1.88
N ALA A 77 -5.95 -11.59 -1.38
CA ALA A 77 -4.83 -12.07 -2.20
C ALA A 77 -5.29 -13.03 -3.31
N GLU A 78 -6.18 -13.97 -3.01
CA GLU A 78 -6.76 -14.88 -4.00
C GLU A 78 -7.58 -14.13 -5.05
N LYS A 79 -8.38 -13.12 -4.65
CA LYS A 79 -9.15 -12.31 -5.59
C LYS A 79 -8.23 -11.50 -6.50
N ALA A 80 -7.17 -10.88 -5.95
CA ALA A 80 -6.16 -10.19 -6.76
C ALA A 80 -5.52 -11.12 -7.79
N HIS A 81 -5.11 -12.31 -7.36
CA HIS A 81 -4.53 -13.31 -8.26
C HIS A 81 -5.50 -13.74 -9.39
N ARG A 82 -6.78 -13.94 -9.06
CA ARG A 82 -7.82 -14.28 -10.06
C ARG A 82 -8.08 -13.13 -11.04
N ASN A 83 -8.09 -11.88 -10.55
CA ASN A 83 -8.38 -10.70 -11.37
C ASN A 83 -7.24 -10.35 -12.32
N PHE A 84 -5.99 -10.65 -11.94
CA PHE A 84 -4.78 -10.25 -12.67
C PHE A 84 -3.86 -11.43 -13.00
N PRO A 85 -4.31 -12.38 -13.86
CA PRO A 85 -3.54 -13.57 -14.23
C PRO A 85 -2.49 -13.25 -15.30
N PHE A 86 -1.58 -12.31 -15.02
CA PHE A 86 -0.49 -11.91 -15.93
C PHE A 86 0.83 -12.48 -15.45
N ASP A 87 1.70 -12.89 -16.38
CA ASP A 87 2.99 -13.51 -16.08
C ASP A 87 3.93 -12.62 -15.24
N ASN A 88 3.77 -11.31 -15.34
CA ASN A 88 4.55 -10.33 -14.58
C ASN A 88 3.85 -9.78 -13.34
N VAL A 89 2.77 -10.41 -12.90
CA VAL A 89 2.04 -10.10 -11.66
C VAL A 89 2.04 -11.31 -10.75
N SER A 90 2.43 -11.13 -9.51
CA SER A 90 2.34 -12.17 -8.48
C SER A 90 1.73 -11.62 -7.21
N VAL A 91 1.05 -12.46 -6.44
CA VAL A 91 0.45 -12.11 -5.16
C VAL A 91 0.93 -13.09 -4.10
N VAL A 92 1.29 -12.57 -2.94
CA VAL A 92 1.83 -13.34 -1.82
C VAL A 92 0.98 -13.05 -0.59
N ASP A 93 0.48 -14.11 0.05
CA ASP A 93 -0.13 -14.03 1.37
C ASP A 93 0.98 -13.82 2.41
N ALA A 94 1.10 -12.59 2.93
CA ALA A 94 2.08 -12.24 3.95
C ALA A 94 1.72 -10.94 4.67
N ASP A 95 2.25 -10.78 5.89
CA ASP A 95 2.19 -9.55 6.66
C ASP A 95 3.27 -8.56 6.18
N ALA A 96 2.89 -7.29 5.96
CA ALA A 96 3.81 -6.23 5.58
C ALA A 96 4.95 -6.01 6.59
N SER A 97 4.76 -6.42 7.85
CA SER A 97 5.79 -6.37 8.90
C SER A 97 6.80 -7.53 8.85
N MET A 98 6.61 -8.50 7.94
CA MET A 98 7.48 -9.68 7.79
C MET A 98 7.48 -10.17 6.33
N LEU A 99 8.12 -9.41 5.46
CA LEU A 99 8.11 -9.67 4.02
C LEU A 99 9.01 -10.84 3.63
N PRO A 100 8.52 -11.83 2.85
CA PRO A 100 9.27 -13.02 2.46
C PRO A 100 10.22 -12.77 1.27
N PHE A 101 10.80 -11.58 1.19
CA PHE A 101 11.67 -11.18 0.08
C PHE A 101 13.09 -10.92 0.57
N LYS A 102 14.04 -11.00 -0.37
CA LYS A 102 15.43 -10.62 -0.14
C LYS A 102 15.57 -9.10 -0.01
N ASP A 103 16.68 -8.67 0.56
CA ASP A 103 17.04 -7.26 0.61
C ASP A 103 17.22 -6.67 -0.81
N SER A 104 16.83 -5.42 -0.96
CA SER A 104 17.13 -4.61 -2.17
C SER A 104 16.67 -5.24 -3.49
N CYS A 105 15.43 -5.76 -3.53
CA CYS A 105 14.88 -6.40 -4.74
C CYS A 105 13.83 -5.55 -5.47
N PHE A 106 13.24 -4.51 -4.84
CA PHE A 106 12.20 -3.70 -5.46
C PHE A 106 12.69 -2.28 -5.79
N ASP A 107 12.21 -1.75 -6.92
CA ASP A 107 12.49 -0.39 -7.38
C ASP A 107 11.52 0.64 -6.80
N LEU A 108 10.37 0.20 -6.31
CA LEU A 108 9.34 1.04 -5.69
C LEU A 108 8.47 0.19 -4.77
N ALA A 109 8.06 0.77 -3.63
CA ALA A 109 6.96 0.24 -2.82
C ALA A 109 5.80 1.24 -2.76
N VAL A 110 4.57 0.72 -2.74
CA VAL A 110 3.36 1.51 -2.54
C VAL A 110 2.46 0.82 -1.54
N ALA A 111 1.74 1.60 -0.73
CA ALA A 111 0.65 1.13 0.12
C ALA A 111 -0.57 2.02 -0.15
N PHE A 112 -1.58 1.49 -0.82
CA PHE A 112 -2.83 2.20 -1.11
C PHE A 112 -3.95 1.68 -0.23
N SER A 113 -4.58 2.59 0.54
CA SER A 113 -5.69 2.29 1.46
C SER A 113 -5.41 1.14 2.45
N ALA A 114 -4.14 0.92 2.82
CA ALA A 114 -3.70 -0.24 3.60
C ALA A 114 -2.97 0.14 4.91
N PHE A 115 -2.15 1.18 4.89
CA PHE A 115 -1.20 1.49 5.97
C PHE A 115 -1.79 1.59 7.39
N PRO A 116 -2.99 2.17 7.63
CA PRO A 116 -3.62 2.18 8.96
C PRO A 116 -3.88 0.81 9.54
N HIS A 117 -4.07 -0.19 8.69
CA HIS A 117 -4.43 -1.57 9.06
C HIS A 117 -3.22 -2.46 9.33
N PHE A 118 -1.98 -1.97 9.10
CA PHE A 118 -0.80 -2.74 9.41
C PHE A 118 -0.66 -2.91 10.93
N THR A 119 -0.54 -4.15 11.36
CA THR A 119 -0.45 -4.53 12.77
C THR A 119 0.73 -3.85 13.47
N ASP A 120 1.85 -3.72 12.78
CA ASP A 120 3.03 -2.98 13.21
C ASP A 120 3.52 -2.07 12.06
N GLN A 121 2.98 -0.86 12.02
CA GLN A 121 3.31 0.14 11.00
C GLN A 121 4.81 0.49 10.95
N GLN A 122 5.46 0.56 12.12
CA GLN A 122 6.90 0.86 12.19
C GLN A 122 7.72 -0.27 11.57
N ARG A 123 7.37 -1.50 11.89
CA ARG A 123 8.06 -2.67 11.35
C ARG A 123 7.80 -2.83 9.86
N ALA A 124 6.59 -2.52 9.38
CA ALA A 124 6.30 -2.53 7.95
C ALA A 124 7.17 -1.54 7.17
N LEU A 125 7.43 -0.33 7.72
CA LEU A 125 8.39 0.61 7.12
C LEU A 125 9.82 0.08 7.15
N HIS A 126 10.26 -0.60 8.22
CA HIS A 126 11.58 -1.23 8.27
C HIS A 126 11.72 -2.34 7.20
N GLU A 127 10.71 -3.16 7.05
CA GLU A 127 10.70 -4.22 6.03
C GLU A 127 10.67 -3.61 4.61
N ALA A 128 9.85 -2.58 4.37
CA ALA A 128 9.86 -1.85 3.11
C ALA A 128 11.26 -1.27 2.80
N HIS A 129 11.90 -0.62 3.79
CA HIS A 129 13.28 -0.16 3.63
C HIS A 129 14.23 -1.31 3.30
N ARG A 130 14.11 -2.46 3.97
CA ARG A 130 14.97 -3.63 3.74
C ARG A 130 14.87 -4.16 2.31
N VAL A 131 13.65 -4.29 1.78
CA VAL A 131 13.41 -4.89 0.47
C VAL A 131 13.57 -3.93 -0.70
N LEU A 132 13.49 -2.62 -0.44
CA LEU A 132 13.72 -1.59 -1.45
C LEU A 132 15.21 -1.45 -1.81
N LYS A 133 15.49 -1.25 -3.10
CA LYS A 133 16.81 -0.92 -3.61
C LYS A 133 17.28 0.44 -3.07
N PRO A 134 18.59 0.72 -3.06
CA PRO A 134 19.11 2.05 -2.72
C PRO A 134 18.48 3.15 -3.59
N GLY A 135 18.03 4.23 -2.97
CA GLY A 135 17.38 5.34 -3.67
C GLY A 135 15.96 5.08 -4.17
N ALA A 136 15.38 3.91 -3.89
CA ALA A 136 14.02 3.57 -4.31
C ALA A 136 12.96 4.31 -3.48
N PRO A 137 11.88 4.81 -4.11
CA PRO A 137 10.80 5.49 -3.40
C PRO A 137 9.81 4.52 -2.74
N ILE A 138 9.18 5.02 -1.67
CA ILE A 138 7.97 4.46 -1.08
C ILE A 138 6.85 5.50 -1.11
N TYR A 139 5.61 5.05 -1.35
CA TYR A 139 4.41 5.89 -1.31
C TYR A 139 3.35 5.27 -0.39
N VAL A 140 2.73 6.11 0.47
CA VAL A 140 1.53 5.75 1.23
C VAL A 140 0.40 6.65 0.75
N ILE A 141 -0.67 6.06 0.21
CA ILE A 141 -1.70 6.76 -0.54
C ILE A 141 -3.08 6.45 0.04
N HIS A 142 -3.90 7.48 0.26
CA HIS A 142 -5.34 7.34 0.51
C HIS A 142 -6.10 8.43 -0.25
N LEU A 143 -7.33 8.12 -0.67
CA LEU A 143 -8.26 9.08 -1.30
C LEU A 143 -9.01 9.94 -0.29
N GLN A 144 -8.68 9.83 0.98
CA GLN A 144 -9.17 10.62 2.11
C GLN A 144 -7.98 11.22 2.85
N SER A 145 -8.17 12.37 3.50
CA SER A 145 -7.24 12.88 4.50
C SER A 145 -7.16 11.96 5.71
N SER A 146 -6.13 12.11 6.54
CA SER A 146 -5.99 11.35 7.80
C SER A 146 -7.21 11.51 8.71
N LYS A 147 -7.78 12.72 8.76
CA LYS A 147 -8.98 13.02 9.54
C LYS A 147 -10.22 12.34 8.96
N GLU A 148 -10.47 12.47 7.66
CA GLU A 148 -11.62 11.83 7.00
C GLU A 148 -11.58 10.33 7.17
N LEU A 149 -10.39 9.73 7.04
CA LEU A 149 -10.20 8.30 7.21
C LEU A 149 -10.47 7.86 8.65
N ALA A 150 -9.98 8.60 9.64
CA ALA A 150 -10.27 8.31 11.06
C ALA A 150 -11.78 8.40 11.35
N ASP A 151 -12.49 9.40 10.80
CA ASP A 151 -13.94 9.55 10.93
C ASP A 151 -14.69 8.38 10.25
N ILE A 152 -14.21 7.88 9.12
CA ILE A 152 -14.76 6.69 8.43
C ILE A 152 -14.58 5.45 9.29
N HIS A 153 -13.36 5.16 9.73
CA HIS A 153 -13.06 3.98 10.56
C HIS A 153 -13.85 4.00 11.87
N HIS A 154 -13.94 5.15 12.53
CA HIS A 154 -14.75 5.29 13.74
C HIS A 154 -16.24 4.96 13.50
N ARG A 155 -16.82 5.36 12.37
CA ARG A 155 -18.20 5.03 11.99
C ARG A 155 -18.39 3.56 11.64
N VAL A 156 -17.42 2.94 10.98
CA VAL A 156 -17.41 1.49 10.70
C VAL A 156 -17.35 0.71 12.01
N GLY A 157 -16.54 1.19 12.96
CA GLY A 157 -16.38 0.57 14.27
C GLY A 157 -15.71 -0.80 14.21
N GLY A 158 -15.94 -1.61 15.26
CA GLY A 158 -15.36 -2.97 15.32
C GLY A 158 -13.84 -2.97 15.29
N VAL A 159 -13.27 -3.89 14.51
CA VAL A 159 -11.83 -4.13 14.44
C VAL A 159 -11.06 -2.93 13.90
N VAL A 160 -11.60 -2.28 12.86
CA VAL A 160 -10.93 -1.14 12.19
C VAL A 160 -11.25 0.22 12.82
N GLY A 161 -12.15 0.26 13.83
CA GLY A 161 -12.63 1.50 14.42
C GLY A 161 -11.54 2.40 15.06
N HIS A 162 -10.38 1.85 15.33
CA HIS A 162 -9.22 2.55 15.89
C HIS A 162 -8.02 2.60 14.95
N ASP A 163 -8.14 2.06 13.75
CA ASP A 163 -7.08 2.09 12.76
C ASP A 163 -6.93 3.51 12.20
N THR A 164 -5.76 4.10 12.33
CA THR A 164 -5.52 5.47 11.93
C THR A 164 -4.18 5.63 11.24
N LEU A 165 -4.10 6.61 10.35
CA LEU A 165 -2.80 7.13 9.94
C LEU A 165 -2.15 7.84 11.12
N PRO A 166 -0.85 7.65 11.36
CA PRO A 166 -0.13 8.39 12.39
C PRO A 166 -0.23 9.91 12.14
N PRO A 167 -0.32 10.75 13.18
CA PRO A 167 -0.14 12.18 13.02
C PRO A 167 1.16 12.51 12.27
N THR A 168 1.15 13.60 11.48
CA THR A 168 2.26 13.97 10.59
C THR A 168 3.64 13.90 11.26
N GLU A 169 3.79 14.48 12.46
CA GLU A 169 5.06 14.46 13.21
C GLU A 169 5.51 13.02 13.54
N ARG A 170 4.57 12.16 13.92
CA ARG A 170 4.86 10.76 14.21
C ARG A 170 5.23 10.01 12.93
N MET A 171 4.52 10.25 11.82
CA MET A 171 4.82 9.61 10.53
C MET A 171 6.20 10.01 10.01
N LEU A 172 6.57 11.30 10.10
CA LEU A 172 7.92 11.78 9.78
C LEU A 172 8.98 11.05 10.61
N LYS A 173 8.75 10.90 11.93
CA LYS A 173 9.66 10.18 12.82
C LYS A 173 9.76 8.69 12.49
N MET A 174 8.66 8.06 12.09
CA MET A 174 8.64 6.65 11.69
C MET A 174 9.47 6.43 10.42
N PHE A 175 9.36 7.30 9.44
CA PHE A 175 10.21 7.25 8.24
C PHE A 175 11.69 7.46 8.58
N GLU A 176 12.02 8.46 9.41
CA GLU A 176 13.40 8.71 9.86
C GLU A 176 14.01 7.50 10.57
N VAL A 177 13.28 6.91 11.53
CA VAL A 177 13.72 5.71 12.27
C VAL A 177 13.89 4.51 11.34
N SER A 178 13.08 4.41 10.29
CA SER A 178 13.20 3.39 9.24
C SER A 178 14.24 3.74 8.17
N GLN A 179 15.05 4.77 8.37
CA GLN A 179 16.14 5.18 7.46
C GLN A 179 15.65 5.61 6.07
N PHE A 180 14.48 6.23 6.00
CA PHE A 180 14.04 6.94 4.81
C PHE A 180 14.41 8.42 4.91
N VAL A 181 14.67 9.04 3.76
CA VAL A 181 15.02 10.47 3.59
C VAL A 181 14.05 11.13 2.61
N GLU A 182 14.18 12.46 2.45
CA GLU A 182 13.35 13.26 1.52
C GLU A 182 11.84 13.04 1.73
N VAL A 183 11.42 12.94 2.99
CA VAL A 183 10.02 12.65 3.34
C VAL A 183 9.15 13.85 3.02
N THR A 184 8.07 13.62 2.27
CA THR A 184 7.00 14.58 2.03
C THR A 184 5.66 14.01 2.47
N ILE A 185 4.77 14.85 3.00
CA ILE A 185 3.41 14.45 3.38
C ILE A 185 2.44 15.54 2.91
N GLU A 186 1.52 15.16 2.04
CA GLU A 186 0.34 15.94 1.67
C GLU A 186 -0.87 15.33 2.40
N ASP A 187 -1.53 16.11 3.27
CA ASP A 187 -2.71 15.67 4.03
C ASP A 187 -3.75 16.79 4.02
N HIS A 188 -4.76 16.64 3.17
CA HIS A 188 -5.86 17.59 3.02
C HIS A 188 -7.14 16.87 2.55
N PRO A 189 -8.32 17.49 2.63
CA PRO A 189 -9.57 16.84 2.23
C PRO A 189 -9.46 16.15 0.87
N GLY A 190 -9.77 14.87 0.86
CA GLY A 190 -9.71 14.02 -0.33
C GLY A 190 -8.32 13.44 -0.66
N LEU A 191 -7.27 13.71 0.10
CA LEU A 191 -5.93 13.15 -0.18
C LEU A 191 -5.09 12.99 1.07
N TYR A 192 -4.50 11.83 1.21
CA TYR A 192 -3.27 11.63 1.97
C TYR A 192 -2.23 11.00 1.06
N LEU A 193 -1.10 11.65 0.91
CA LEU A 193 0.04 11.15 0.15
C LEU A 193 1.31 11.39 0.94
N ALA A 194 1.91 10.33 1.46
CA ALA A 194 3.26 10.39 2.01
C ALA A 194 4.23 9.73 1.04
N SER A 195 5.38 10.33 0.82
CA SER A 195 6.47 9.75 0.03
C SER A 195 7.80 9.91 0.74
N ALA A 196 8.71 8.97 0.48
CA ALA A 196 10.06 9.01 1.02
C ALA A 196 11.00 8.18 0.14
N ILE A 197 12.30 8.41 0.27
CA ILE A 197 13.36 7.74 -0.49
C ILE A 197 14.17 6.84 0.46
N ASN A 198 14.44 5.62 0.04
CA ASN A 198 15.32 4.68 0.75
C ASN A 198 16.75 5.24 0.79
N SER A 199 17.31 5.44 1.98
CA SER A 199 18.62 6.10 2.17
C SER A 199 19.84 5.18 1.97
N LYS A 200 19.64 3.89 1.64
CA LYS A 200 20.76 2.95 1.40
C LYS A 200 21.70 3.46 0.33
#